data_9d51a1f34a9d205644b4a72d1fc8e7c2
#
_entry.id   9d51a1f34a9d205644b4a72d1fc8e7c2
#
_cell.length_a   1.000
_cell.length_b   1.000
_cell.length_c   1.000
_cell.angle_alpha   90.00
_cell.angle_beta   90.00
_cell.angle_gamma   90.00
#
_symmetry.space_group_name_H-M   'P 1'
#
loop_
_entity.id
_entity.type
_entity.pdbx_description
1 polymer ?
#
loop_
_entity_poly.entity_id
_entity_poly.type
_entity_poly.pdbx_seq_one_letter_code
_entity_poly.pdbx_strand_id
1 'polypeptide(L)'
;MKRILAFTVMAVAALSLLSCEKYEDGKPSKDVRTEFKDMYPDARDVEWEAERGLWQVSFETGTPPAVKEHEAWYDANGNWIRTETDILASELPQSVKDALAASEYASATLLLDEIEYVTTPAGDYYSLELMFNGVKIRLNVTEGGEVSMP
;
A
#
# COMPACT_ATOMS: atom_id res chain seq x y z
N MET A 1 13.02 13.32 1.25
CA MET A 1 13.32 13.88 2.59
C MET A 1 12.08 13.68 3.44
N LYS A 2 12.06 12.61 4.27
CA LYS A 2 10.94 12.31 5.17
C LYS A 2 10.87 13.34 6.29
N ARG A 3 9.74 14.01 6.45
CA ARG A 3 9.48 14.92 7.57
C ARG A 3 9.03 14.10 8.77
N ILE A 4 9.90 14.00 9.77
CA ILE A 4 9.58 13.47 11.09
C ILE A 4 8.67 14.48 11.78
N LEU A 5 7.40 14.17 11.96
CA LEU A 5 6.48 14.93 12.80
C LEU A 5 6.46 14.30 14.19
N ALA A 6 6.91 15.07 15.17
CA ALA A 6 6.92 14.71 16.58
C ALA A 6 5.48 14.68 17.11
N PHE A 7 5.03 13.55 17.63
CA PHE A 7 3.74 13.40 18.29
C PHE A 7 3.81 13.87 19.74
N THR A 8 2.98 14.84 20.05
CA THR A 8 2.66 15.24 21.43
C THR A 8 1.46 14.42 21.89
N VAL A 9 1.65 13.61 22.90
CA VAL A 9 0.60 12.82 23.55
C VAL A 9 -0.34 13.77 24.29
N MET A 10 -1.64 13.69 24.01
CA MET A 10 -2.67 14.23 24.90
C MET A 10 -3.89 13.30 24.95
N ALA A 11 -4.38 13.10 26.17
CA ALA A 11 -5.27 12.05 26.61
C ALA A 11 -6.75 12.22 26.20
N VAL A 12 -7.34 11.07 25.91
CA VAL A 12 -8.72 10.58 26.17
C VAL A 12 -9.88 11.59 26.13
N ALA A 13 -10.70 11.45 25.08
CA ALA A 13 -12.17 11.54 25.20
C ALA A 13 -12.76 10.65 24.09
N ALA A 14 -13.63 9.71 24.48
CA ALA A 14 -14.44 8.92 23.57
C ALA A 14 -15.43 9.85 22.86
N LEU A 15 -15.13 10.20 21.62
CA LEU A 15 -16.04 10.90 20.72
C LEU A 15 -16.05 10.11 19.39
N SER A 16 -17.26 9.75 18.97
CA SER A 16 -17.65 9.24 17.67
C SER A 16 -16.63 9.54 16.58
N LEU A 17 -16.00 8.49 16.00
CA LEU A 17 -15.10 8.55 14.87
C LEU A 17 -15.85 9.04 13.62
N LEU A 18 -16.03 10.33 13.50
CA LEU A 18 -16.19 10.97 12.20
C LEU A 18 -14.80 10.90 11.56
N SER A 19 -14.56 9.87 10.77
CA SER A 19 -13.44 9.82 9.85
C SER A 19 -13.51 11.07 8.98
N CYS A 20 -12.66 12.03 9.25
CA CYS A 20 -12.58 13.26 8.48
C CYS A 20 -11.78 12.90 7.22
N GLU A 21 -12.49 12.53 6.13
CA GLU A 21 -11.85 12.33 4.83
C GLU A 21 -11.20 13.64 4.39
N LYS A 22 -9.92 13.60 4.03
CA LYS A 22 -9.21 14.73 3.46
C LYS A 22 -9.17 14.61 1.94
N TYR A 23 -9.16 15.75 1.27
CA TYR A 23 -9.15 15.86 -0.19
C TYR A 23 -8.12 16.92 -0.60
N GLU A 24 -7.03 16.51 -1.25
CA GLU A 24 -6.00 17.45 -1.70
C GLU A 24 -6.35 18.06 -3.07
N ASP A 25 -6.73 17.24 -4.04
CA ASP A 25 -6.95 17.63 -5.43
C ASP A 25 -8.43 17.58 -5.86
N GLY A 26 -9.34 17.86 -4.95
CA GLY A 26 -10.77 17.75 -5.18
C GLY A 26 -11.37 16.45 -4.70
N LYS A 27 -12.68 16.30 -4.87
CA LYS A 27 -13.43 15.19 -4.29
C LYS A 27 -13.78 14.14 -5.36
N PRO A 28 -13.46 12.86 -5.16
CA PRO A 28 -13.89 11.79 -6.05
C PRO A 28 -15.42 11.72 -6.18
N SER A 29 -15.88 11.15 -7.28
CA SER A 29 -17.32 10.91 -7.50
C SER A 29 -17.93 10.07 -6.35
N LYS A 30 -19.24 10.08 -6.25
CA LYS A 30 -19.94 9.26 -5.25
C LYS A 30 -19.65 7.76 -5.46
N ASP A 31 -19.56 7.33 -6.71
CA ASP A 31 -19.38 5.92 -7.06
C ASP A 31 -17.98 5.43 -6.61
N VAL A 32 -16.92 6.19 -6.89
CA VAL A 32 -15.56 5.91 -6.38
C VAL A 32 -15.54 5.78 -4.86
N ARG A 33 -16.16 6.74 -4.14
CA ARG A 33 -16.17 6.72 -2.67
C ARG A 33 -17.04 5.63 -2.08
N THR A 34 -18.10 5.20 -2.79
CA THR A 34 -18.96 4.10 -2.37
C THR A 34 -18.20 2.79 -2.51
N GLU A 35 -17.57 2.54 -3.65
CA GLU A 35 -16.75 1.36 -3.88
C GLU A 35 -15.65 1.22 -2.82
N PHE A 36 -14.92 2.31 -2.55
CA PHE A 36 -13.92 2.32 -1.49
C PHE A 36 -14.48 1.93 -0.12
N LYS A 37 -15.63 2.51 0.28
CA LYS A 37 -16.25 2.22 1.57
C LYS A 37 -16.78 0.79 1.68
N ASP A 38 -17.24 0.23 0.58
CA ASP A 38 -17.71 -1.15 0.52
C ASP A 38 -16.53 -2.13 0.64
N MET A 39 -15.39 -1.81 0.04
CA MET A 39 -14.15 -2.61 0.14
C MET A 39 -13.47 -2.46 1.51
N TYR A 40 -13.44 -1.25 2.07
CA TYR A 40 -12.70 -0.93 3.29
C TYR A 40 -13.59 -0.24 4.33
N PRO A 41 -14.59 -0.93 4.93
CA PRO A 41 -15.53 -0.32 5.85
C PRO A 41 -14.87 0.18 7.15
N ASP A 42 -13.72 -0.39 7.52
CA ASP A 42 -12.96 -0.04 8.74
C ASP A 42 -11.80 0.91 8.46
N ALA A 43 -11.73 1.51 7.26
CA ALA A 43 -10.69 2.47 6.89
C ALA A 43 -10.73 3.72 7.77
N ARG A 44 -9.54 4.19 8.18
CA ARG A 44 -9.34 5.41 8.98
C ARG A 44 -8.26 6.26 8.33
N ASP A 45 -8.20 7.52 8.75
CA ASP A 45 -7.23 8.51 8.25
C ASP A 45 -7.19 8.57 6.72
N VAL A 46 -8.39 8.62 6.13
CA VAL A 46 -8.61 8.54 4.68
C VAL A 46 -8.24 9.86 4.00
N GLU A 47 -7.33 9.81 3.05
CA GLU A 47 -6.83 10.96 2.30
C GLU A 47 -6.86 10.66 0.79
N TRP A 48 -7.53 11.54 0.02
CA TRP A 48 -7.72 11.37 -1.41
C TRP A 48 -6.87 12.34 -2.22
N GLU A 49 -6.24 11.84 -3.26
CA GLU A 49 -5.47 12.61 -4.22
C GLU A 49 -5.81 12.18 -5.66
N ALA A 50 -5.74 13.13 -6.60
CA ALA A 50 -5.86 12.82 -8.03
C ALA A 50 -4.48 12.62 -8.63
N GLU A 51 -4.18 11.42 -9.09
CA GLU A 51 -2.89 11.11 -9.71
C GLU A 51 -3.07 10.51 -11.10
N ARG A 52 -2.54 11.19 -12.13
CA ARG A 52 -2.47 10.71 -13.53
C ARG A 52 -3.80 10.20 -14.09
N GLY A 53 -4.91 10.83 -13.69
CA GLY A 53 -6.26 10.48 -14.14
C GLY A 53 -6.91 9.35 -13.34
N LEU A 54 -6.28 8.88 -12.28
CA LEU A 54 -6.84 7.99 -11.29
C LEU A 54 -7.11 8.76 -9.98
N TRP A 55 -7.92 8.17 -9.14
CA TRP A 55 -8.04 8.54 -7.73
C TRP A 55 -7.20 7.61 -6.88
N GLN A 56 -6.24 8.17 -6.18
CA GLN A 56 -5.50 7.49 -5.11
C GLN A 56 -6.16 7.80 -3.77
N VAL A 57 -6.23 6.81 -2.90
CA VAL A 57 -6.66 6.96 -1.53
C VAL A 57 -5.65 6.28 -0.61
N SER A 58 -5.07 7.06 0.31
CA SER A 58 -4.24 6.55 1.41
C SER A 58 -5.11 6.39 2.64
N PHE A 59 -4.95 5.29 3.36
CA PHE A 59 -5.76 4.99 4.54
C PHE A 59 -5.08 3.96 5.45
N GLU A 60 -5.56 3.88 6.67
CA GLU A 60 -5.11 2.89 7.66
C GLU A 60 -6.22 1.90 7.98
N THR A 61 -5.82 0.66 8.31
CA THR A 61 -6.69 -0.36 8.91
C THR A 61 -6.08 -0.96 10.17
N GLY A 62 -6.87 -1.72 10.92
CA GLY A 62 -6.41 -2.34 12.16
C GLY A 62 -6.45 -1.37 13.34
N THR A 63 -5.90 -1.79 14.46
CA THR A 63 -5.79 -1.00 15.71
C THR A 63 -4.40 -1.13 16.29
N PRO A 64 -3.86 -0.09 16.95
CA PRO A 64 -2.55 -0.18 17.60
C PRO A 64 -2.43 -1.41 18.51
N PRO A 65 -1.29 -2.14 18.48
CA PRO A 65 -0.08 -1.85 17.71
C PRO A 65 -0.05 -2.39 16.26
N ALA A 66 -1.13 -3.00 15.78
CA ALA A 66 -1.22 -3.67 14.47
C ALA A 66 -1.94 -2.80 13.42
N VAL A 67 -1.51 -1.56 13.28
CA VAL A 67 -1.97 -0.67 12.20
C VAL A 67 -1.24 -1.04 10.92
N LYS A 68 -1.97 -1.07 9.78
CA LYS A 68 -1.43 -1.22 8.44
C LYS A 68 -1.77 0.00 7.60
N GLU A 69 -0.80 0.48 6.85
CA GLU A 69 -0.93 1.55 5.87
C GLU A 69 -1.23 0.97 4.50
N HIS A 70 -2.13 1.63 3.78
CA HIS A 70 -2.59 1.19 2.47
C HIS A 70 -2.71 2.37 1.51
N GLU A 71 -2.49 2.08 0.24
CA GLU A 71 -2.86 2.97 -0.86
C GLU A 71 -3.71 2.19 -1.87
N ALA A 72 -4.85 2.74 -2.27
CA ALA A 72 -5.70 2.12 -3.27
C ALA A 72 -5.99 3.08 -4.43
N TRP A 73 -6.11 2.53 -5.64
CA TRP A 73 -6.36 3.29 -6.87
C TRP A 73 -7.67 2.89 -7.50
N TYR A 74 -8.38 3.91 -7.97
CA TYR A 74 -9.66 3.79 -8.67
C TYR A 74 -9.63 4.60 -9.95
N ASP A 75 -10.30 4.13 -11.00
CA ASP A 75 -10.56 4.96 -12.17
C ASP A 75 -11.70 5.97 -11.90
N ALA A 76 -11.94 6.86 -12.85
CA ALA A 76 -12.98 7.89 -12.74
C ALA A 76 -14.41 7.33 -12.68
N ASN A 77 -14.61 6.07 -13.09
CA ASN A 77 -15.90 5.38 -13.09
C ASN A 77 -16.16 4.62 -11.77
N GLY A 78 -15.16 4.55 -10.88
CA GLY A 78 -15.25 3.81 -9.63
C GLY A 78 -14.70 2.40 -9.69
N ASN A 79 -14.11 1.97 -10.81
CA ASN A 79 -13.50 0.65 -10.86
C ASN A 79 -12.21 0.64 -10.04
N TRP A 80 -12.12 -0.28 -9.12
CA TRP A 80 -10.90 -0.54 -8.37
C TRP A 80 -9.81 -1.12 -9.30
N ILE A 81 -8.59 -0.57 -9.18
CA ILE A 81 -7.45 -0.94 -10.01
C ILE A 81 -6.48 -1.81 -9.22
N ARG A 82 -6.08 -1.36 -8.04
CA ARG A 82 -5.18 -2.08 -7.13
C ARG A 82 -5.21 -1.48 -5.74
N THR A 83 -4.69 -2.24 -4.78
CA THR A 83 -4.33 -1.75 -3.44
C THR A 83 -2.94 -2.23 -3.10
N GLU A 84 -2.11 -1.34 -2.63
CA GLU A 84 -0.79 -1.59 -2.07
C GLU A 84 -0.91 -1.52 -0.54
N THR A 85 -0.26 -2.45 0.15
CA THR A 85 -0.24 -2.53 1.62
C THR A 85 1.20 -2.66 2.06
N ASP A 86 1.66 -1.73 2.88
CA ASP A 86 2.99 -1.81 3.47
C ASP A 86 3.10 -3.01 4.40
N ILE A 87 4.13 -3.81 4.19
CA ILE A 87 4.42 -4.98 5.01
C ILE A 87 5.88 -4.99 5.47
N LEU A 88 6.12 -5.68 6.57
CA LEU A 88 7.47 -5.91 7.05
C LEU A 88 8.14 -7.06 6.27
N ALA A 89 9.46 -7.04 6.15
CA ALA A 89 10.23 -8.13 5.55
C ALA A 89 10.01 -9.49 6.26
N SER A 90 9.64 -9.47 7.53
CA SER A 90 9.27 -10.66 8.30
C SER A 90 7.94 -11.27 7.86
N GLU A 91 7.05 -10.48 7.25
CA GLU A 91 5.74 -10.92 6.76
C GLU A 91 5.81 -11.54 5.36
N LEU A 92 6.94 -11.37 4.64
CA LEU A 92 7.13 -12.02 3.34
C LEU A 92 7.05 -13.54 3.46
N PRO A 93 6.22 -14.22 2.63
CA PRO A 93 6.18 -15.67 2.57
C PRO A 93 7.53 -16.28 2.25
N GLN A 94 7.77 -17.50 2.73
CA GLN A 94 9.01 -18.20 2.43
C GLN A 94 9.16 -18.49 0.93
N SER A 95 8.05 -18.78 0.22
CA SER A 95 8.04 -18.98 -1.22
C SER A 95 8.57 -17.78 -2.01
N VAL A 96 8.21 -16.54 -1.59
CA VAL A 96 8.70 -15.30 -2.20
C VAL A 96 10.20 -15.12 -1.96
N LYS A 97 10.66 -15.39 -0.73
CA LYS A 97 12.10 -15.36 -0.37
C LYS A 97 12.90 -16.38 -1.19
N ASP A 98 12.38 -17.60 -1.33
CA ASP A 98 13.01 -18.67 -2.08
C ASP A 98 13.05 -18.35 -3.58
N ALA A 99 11.98 -17.78 -4.13
CA ALA A 99 11.92 -17.34 -5.52
C ALA A 99 12.98 -16.26 -5.83
N LEU A 100 13.08 -15.26 -4.94
CA LEU A 100 14.10 -14.22 -5.08
C LEU A 100 15.53 -14.81 -5.01
N ALA A 101 15.78 -15.72 -4.07
CA ALA A 101 17.06 -16.38 -3.89
C ALA A 101 17.44 -17.29 -5.09
N ALA A 102 16.45 -17.82 -5.82
CA ALA A 102 16.66 -18.64 -7.01
C ALA A 102 16.74 -17.82 -8.31
N SER A 103 16.46 -16.52 -8.27
CA SER A 103 16.45 -15.63 -9.43
C SER A 103 17.85 -15.08 -9.75
N GLU A 104 17.97 -14.39 -10.88
CA GLU A 104 19.18 -13.62 -11.23
C GLU A 104 19.47 -12.48 -10.24
N TYR A 105 18.50 -12.10 -9.43
CA TYR A 105 18.59 -11.04 -8.41
C TYR A 105 18.99 -11.55 -7.02
N ALA A 106 19.41 -12.79 -6.89
CA ALA A 106 19.77 -13.42 -5.60
C ALA A 106 20.82 -12.64 -4.79
N SER A 107 21.69 -11.87 -5.46
CA SER A 107 22.70 -11.02 -4.81
C SER A 107 22.24 -9.60 -4.50
N ALA A 108 21.01 -9.25 -4.85
CA ALA A 108 20.45 -7.93 -4.56
C ALA A 108 20.19 -7.74 -3.06
N THR A 109 20.28 -6.50 -2.60
CA THR A 109 19.94 -6.12 -1.22
C THR A 109 18.52 -5.57 -1.18
N LEU A 110 17.64 -6.23 -0.42
CA LEU A 110 16.26 -5.78 -0.22
C LEU A 110 16.24 -4.47 0.58
N LEU A 111 15.48 -3.51 0.12
CA LEU A 111 15.23 -2.25 0.83
C LEU A 111 14.02 -2.47 1.75
N LEU A 112 14.27 -2.47 3.06
CA LEU A 112 13.29 -2.92 4.07
C LEU A 112 12.10 -1.96 4.25
N ASP A 113 12.22 -0.72 3.79
CA ASP A 113 11.19 0.32 3.90
C ASP A 113 10.28 0.39 2.65
N GLU A 114 10.49 -0.49 1.69
CA GLU A 114 9.85 -0.45 0.37
C GLU A 114 9.39 -1.86 -0.03
N ILE A 115 8.61 -2.49 0.85
CA ILE A 115 8.03 -3.82 0.64
C ILE A 115 6.52 -3.69 0.73
N GLU A 116 5.84 -4.03 -0.34
CA GLU A 116 4.39 -3.91 -0.46
C GLU A 116 3.75 -5.25 -0.85
N TYR A 117 2.62 -5.56 -0.28
CA TYR A 117 1.71 -6.57 -0.80
C TYR A 117 0.68 -5.89 -1.69
N VAL A 118 0.64 -6.24 -2.96
CA VAL A 118 -0.22 -5.63 -3.97
C VAL A 118 -1.32 -6.58 -4.37
N THR A 119 -2.56 -6.14 -4.21
CA THR A 119 -3.75 -6.84 -4.67
C THR A 119 -4.32 -6.18 -5.91
N THR A 120 -4.72 -6.97 -6.91
CA THR A 120 -5.32 -6.49 -8.15
C THR A 120 -6.42 -7.43 -8.65
N PRO A 121 -7.32 -6.99 -9.56
CA PRO A 121 -8.28 -7.89 -10.19
C PRO A 121 -7.66 -9.05 -10.98
N ALA A 122 -6.38 -8.91 -11.39
CA ALA A 122 -5.66 -9.92 -12.18
C ALA A 122 -4.87 -10.92 -11.32
N GLY A 123 -4.74 -10.65 -10.03
CA GLY A 123 -3.98 -11.47 -9.08
C GLY A 123 -3.06 -10.62 -8.21
N ASP A 124 -2.53 -11.25 -7.18
CA ASP A 124 -1.77 -10.58 -6.14
C ASP A 124 -0.27 -10.87 -6.27
N TYR A 125 0.55 -9.93 -5.83
CA TYR A 125 2.00 -10.07 -5.85
C TYR A 125 2.64 -9.22 -4.74
N TYR A 126 3.92 -9.47 -4.49
CA TYR A 126 4.77 -8.67 -3.62
C TYR A 126 5.63 -7.76 -4.47
N SER A 127 5.56 -6.46 -4.23
CA SER A 127 6.40 -5.44 -4.84
C SER A 127 7.59 -5.21 -3.92
N LEU A 128 8.79 -5.44 -4.43
CA LEU A 128 10.04 -5.38 -3.68
C LEU A 128 10.98 -4.37 -4.32
N GLU A 129 11.45 -3.39 -3.58
CA GLU A 129 12.56 -2.56 -4.03
C GLU A 129 13.90 -3.13 -3.54
N LEU A 130 14.87 -3.20 -4.45
CA LEU A 130 16.19 -3.78 -4.20
C LEU A 130 17.29 -2.91 -4.78
N MET A 131 18.47 -2.99 -4.15
CA MET A 131 19.72 -2.52 -4.75
C MET A 131 20.41 -3.69 -5.45
N PHE A 132 20.52 -3.61 -6.77
CA PHE A 132 21.19 -4.61 -7.60
C PHE A 132 22.27 -3.95 -8.44
N ASN A 133 23.53 -4.40 -8.31
CA ASN A 133 24.69 -3.82 -9.00
C ASN A 133 24.80 -2.27 -8.87
N GLY A 134 24.42 -1.73 -7.70
CA GLY A 134 24.46 -0.28 -7.43
C GLY A 134 23.28 0.52 -8.02
N VAL A 135 22.29 -0.16 -8.60
CA VAL A 135 21.08 0.45 -9.14
C VAL A 135 19.87 0.01 -8.33
N LYS A 136 18.98 0.95 -8.03
CA LYS A 136 17.69 0.67 -7.41
C LYS A 136 16.75 0.09 -8.48
N ILE A 137 16.21 -1.09 -8.23
CA ILE A 137 15.25 -1.77 -9.10
C ILE A 137 14.02 -2.15 -8.31
N ARG A 138 12.89 -2.35 -9.00
CA ARG A 138 11.66 -2.91 -8.44
C ARG A 138 11.36 -4.25 -9.09
N LEU A 139 10.98 -5.24 -8.30
CA LEU A 139 10.54 -6.55 -8.76
C LEU A 139 9.15 -6.85 -8.22
N ASN A 140 8.34 -7.49 -9.04
CA ASN A 140 7.10 -8.12 -8.63
C ASN A 140 7.33 -9.62 -8.47
N VAL A 141 6.97 -10.18 -7.33
CA VAL A 141 7.11 -11.61 -7.03
C VAL A 141 5.76 -12.15 -6.62
N THR A 142 5.25 -13.14 -7.34
CA THR A 142 4.01 -13.82 -6.97
C THR A 142 4.26 -14.87 -5.89
N GLU A 143 3.22 -15.25 -5.15
CA GLU A 143 3.31 -16.35 -4.17
C GLU A 143 3.68 -17.68 -4.83
N GLY A 144 3.36 -17.85 -6.12
CA GLY A 144 3.77 -18.98 -6.96
C GLY A 144 5.24 -18.99 -7.37
N GLY A 145 6.00 -17.94 -7.04
CA GLY A 145 7.45 -17.87 -7.31
C GLY A 145 7.81 -17.25 -8.65
N GLU A 146 6.87 -16.64 -9.36
CA GLU A 146 7.18 -15.88 -10.58
C GLU A 146 7.80 -14.54 -10.20
N VAL A 147 8.97 -14.24 -10.79
CA VAL A 147 9.71 -12.97 -10.58
C VAL A 147 9.70 -12.19 -11.87
N SER A 148 9.26 -10.94 -11.83
CA SER A 148 9.19 -10.04 -12.99
C SER A 148 9.53 -8.61 -12.64
N MET A 149 9.92 -7.80 -13.62
CA MET A 149 9.94 -6.35 -13.52
C MET A 149 8.54 -5.79 -13.82
N PRO A 150 8.13 -4.65 -13.20
CA PRO A 150 6.85 -3.97 -13.48
C PRO A 150 6.74 -3.51 -14.92
#